data_6cb2848f58f96dd0fd5df0b11b309140
#
_entry.id   6cb2848f58f96dd0fd5df0b11b309140
#
_cell.length_a   1.000
_cell.length_b   1.000
_cell.length_c   1.000
_cell.angle_alpha   90.00
_cell.angle_beta   90.00
_cell.angle_gamma   90.00
#
_symmetry.space_group_name_H-M   'P 1'
#
loop_
_entity.id
_entity.type
_entity.pdbx_description
1 polymer ?
#
loop_
_entity_poly.entity_id
_entity_poly.type
_entity_poly.pdbx_seq_one_letter_code
_entity_poly.pdbx_strand_id
1 'polypeptide(L)'
;MIQRFSFGHPFPTQSVVLSLPAESGPVPFLTPDGTGWQLTLSEQAAVYGLGEMPRGINKRGWHYITNNTDESRHSEDKLSFYGAHNFLLVRDGSTCFGLFVDFPGKVYYDIGYSRHDLLSFHTETPDYDLYLLSGGNENAICKEFRTLIDRSYIPPRWAFGLAQSRWGYKTEEDVREVARQYKEHDLPLDMICMDIEYMQDYADFTVNKERFPDLTKLSADLKAQGIRLVPIIDAGVRVDPNDSTCTEGLEKGYFCKKADGTPFVAAVWPGKAYFADFLRPEVREWFGHKYKALTDCGIEGFWNDMNEPALFYSPERLKAFFENAAALSRKDNLDQNDFFGLVRSVMGLMNAPEDYRSFYHDTAAGRVRHDRVHNLYGGCMTRAAGEAFQTLRPGQRTLLYCRSSIIGAHRWGGIWLGDNHSSWSQLLANIQMMPAVQMCGFLYSGADLCGFSEDTCLLYTSPSPRDVEES
;
A
#
# COMPACT_ATOMS: atom_id res chain seq x y z
N MET A 1 -8.39 -0.04 28.53
CA MET A 1 -9.57 0.86 28.36
C MET A 1 -9.38 1.68 27.10
N ILE A 2 -10.42 1.79 26.27
CA ILE A 2 -10.38 2.55 25.02
C ILE A 2 -11.37 3.72 25.15
N GLN A 3 -10.90 4.93 24.87
CA GLN A 3 -11.71 6.16 24.84
C GLN A 3 -11.69 6.71 23.41
N ARG A 4 -12.85 7.13 22.89
CA ARG A 4 -12.98 7.79 21.59
C ARG A 4 -13.30 9.26 21.78
N PHE A 5 -12.57 10.11 21.12
CA PHE A 5 -12.81 11.55 20.99
C PHE A 5 -13.09 11.85 19.51
N SER A 6 -14.19 12.56 19.22
CA SER A 6 -14.62 12.82 17.86
C SER A 6 -14.59 14.33 17.60
N PHE A 7 -13.95 14.74 16.51
CA PHE A 7 -13.77 16.14 16.15
C PHE A 7 -14.36 16.39 14.77
N GLY A 8 -15.03 17.51 14.60
CA GLY A 8 -15.68 17.88 13.34
C GLY A 8 -16.68 16.84 12.84
N HIS A 9 -16.52 16.44 11.58
CA HIS A 9 -17.34 15.46 10.88
C HIS A 9 -16.44 14.33 10.29
N PRO A 10 -15.99 13.35 11.11
CA PRO A 10 -15.08 12.30 10.67
C PRO A 10 -15.64 11.53 9.48
N PHE A 11 -14.79 11.30 8.48
CA PHE A 11 -15.13 10.40 7.38
C PHE A 11 -15.11 8.95 7.86
N PRO A 12 -16.11 8.10 7.50
CA PRO A 12 -16.19 6.72 7.95
C PRO A 12 -15.13 5.85 7.24
N THR A 13 -13.93 5.76 7.82
CA THR A 13 -12.80 4.99 7.28
C THR A 13 -13.02 3.47 7.32
N GLN A 14 -13.89 3.02 8.23
CA GLN A 14 -14.11 1.61 8.55
C GLN A 14 -12.85 0.89 9.10
N SER A 15 -11.89 1.64 9.63
CA SER A 15 -10.71 1.10 10.30
C SER A 15 -11.07 0.38 11.59
N VAL A 16 -12.08 0.89 12.31
CA VAL A 16 -12.54 0.43 13.61
C VAL A 16 -13.80 -0.40 13.47
N VAL A 17 -13.93 -1.44 14.29
CA VAL A 17 -15.11 -2.33 14.34
C VAL A 17 -15.98 -2.12 15.58
N LEU A 18 -15.41 -1.53 16.65
CA LEU A 18 -16.15 -1.24 17.86
C LEU A 18 -16.93 0.07 17.75
N SER A 19 -18.20 0.03 18.05
CA SER A 19 -19.00 1.23 18.22
C SER A 19 -18.82 1.78 19.63
N LEU A 20 -18.05 2.85 19.78
CA LEU A 20 -17.80 3.52 21.04
C LEU A 20 -18.44 4.91 21.02
N PRO A 21 -19.12 5.33 22.11
CA PRO A 21 -19.58 6.71 22.24
C PRO A 21 -18.37 7.66 22.24
N ALA A 22 -18.56 8.86 21.71
CA ALA A 22 -17.56 9.90 21.84
C ALA A 22 -17.55 10.43 23.28
N GLU A 23 -16.36 10.54 23.87
CA GLU A 23 -16.16 11.16 25.17
C GLU A 23 -16.40 12.68 25.07
N SER A 24 -16.94 13.24 26.13
CA SER A 24 -17.09 14.69 26.30
C SER A 24 -15.99 15.22 27.23
N GLY A 25 -15.30 16.26 26.82
CA GLY A 25 -14.25 16.90 27.63
C GLY A 25 -12.86 16.85 26.99
N PRO A 26 -11.84 17.29 27.73
CA PRO A 26 -10.47 17.33 27.23
C PRO A 26 -9.89 15.92 27.04
N VAL A 27 -9.06 15.76 26.02
CA VAL A 27 -8.30 14.51 25.84
C VAL A 27 -7.23 14.42 26.92
N PRO A 28 -7.18 13.35 27.70
CA PRO A 28 -6.16 13.21 28.76
C PRO A 28 -4.72 13.37 28.23
N PHE A 29 -3.87 14.11 28.95
CA PHE A 29 -2.46 14.47 28.69
C PHE A 29 -2.21 15.25 27.40
N LEU A 30 -3.17 15.41 26.51
CA LEU A 30 -3.01 16.11 25.25
C LEU A 30 -3.48 17.54 25.37
N THR A 31 -2.74 18.46 24.76
CA THR A 31 -3.11 19.87 24.62
C THR A 31 -3.45 20.16 23.15
N PRO A 32 -4.55 20.84 22.84
CA PRO A 32 -4.89 21.20 21.46
C PRO A 32 -3.77 22.00 20.78
N ASP A 33 -3.48 21.67 19.51
CA ASP A 33 -2.53 22.38 18.67
C ASP A 33 -2.99 22.40 17.21
N GLY A 34 -3.55 23.55 16.78
CA GLY A 34 -4.11 23.69 15.44
C GLY A 34 -5.22 22.68 15.14
N THR A 35 -5.04 21.85 14.11
CA THR A 35 -5.94 20.76 13.73
C THR A 35 -5.58 19.43 14.40
N GLY A 36 -4.73 19.44 15.41
CA GLY A 36 -4.25 18.25 16.09
C GLY A 36 -3.99 18.49 17.57
N TRP A 37 -3.04 17.76 18.12
CA TRP A 37 -2.73 17.73 19.55
C TRP A 37 -1.23 17.57 19.79
N GLN A 38 -0.78 18.02 20.95
CA GLN A 38 0.57 17.86 21.41
C GLN A 38 0.61 17.36 22.87
N LEU A 39 1.73 16.73 23.22
CA LEU A 39 2.07 16.35 24.58
C LEU A 39 3.57 16.50 24.83
N THR A 40 3.94 16.64 26.09
CA THR A 40 5.34 16.70 26.52
C THR A 40 5.84 15.30 26.84
N LEU A 41 7.00 14.92 26.29
CA LEU A 41 7.70 13.66 26.54
C LEU A 41 8.83 13.88 27.55
N SER A 42 9.03 12.95 28.47
CA SER A 42 10.24 12.93 29.29
C SER A 42 11.47 12.54 28.46
N GLU A 43 12.67 12.72 29.01
CA GLU A 43 13.92 12.30 28.36
C GLU A 43 13.96 10.79 28.06
N GLN A 44 13.32 9.98 28.89
CA GLN A 44 13.31 8.52 28.78
C GLN A 44 12.16 7.98 27.90
N ALA A 45 11.31 8.85 27.37
CA ALA A 45 10.17 8.42 26.58
C ALA A 45 10.61 7.74 25.29
N ALA A 46 9.95 6.63 24.96
CA ALA A 46 10.04 5.92 23.68
C ALA A 46 8.68 5.91 22.98
N VAL A 47 8.71 6.08 21.67
CA VAL A 47 7.50 6.12 20.84
C VAL A 47 7.65 5.09 19.74
N TYR A 48 6.71 4.15 19.65
CA TYR A 48 6.68 3.06 18.69
C TYR A 48 5.46 3.19 17.79
N GLY A 49 5.44 2.49 16.65
CA GLY A 49 4.29 2.45 15.76
C GLY A 49 4.52 3.11 14.41
N LEU A 50 3.48 3.75 13.87
CA LEU A 50 3.40 4.31 12.51
C LEU A 50 3.61 3.28 11.38
N GLY A 51 3.65 1.98 11.70
CA GLY A 51 3.73 0.91 10.70
C GLY A 51 4.93 1.04 9.76
N GLU A 52 4.65 1.24 8.49
CA GLU A 52 5.64 1.32 7.42
C GLU A 52 6.30 2.71 7.37
N MET A 53 7.16 2.98 8.36
CA MET A 53 7.90 4.24 8.47
C MET A 53 9.38 3.98 8.76
N PRO A 54 10.30 4.76 8.15
CA PRO A 54 11.76 4.61 8.37
C PRO A 54 12.18 4.94 9.80
N ARG A 55 13.48 4.92 10.05
CA ARG A 55 14.15 5.39 11.28
C ARG A 55 13.90 4.55 12.52
N GLY A 56 14.22 3.28 12.42
CA GLY A 56 14.30 2.41 13.58
C GLY A 56 12.93 2.08 14.22
N ILE A 57 13.00 1.36 15.32
CA ILE A 57 11.81 0.94 16.07
C ILE A 57 11.26 2.09 16.92
N ASN A 58 12.14 2.82 17.60
CA ASN A 58 11.77 4.04 18.33
C ASN A 58 11.72 5.22 17.36
N LYS A 59 10.54 5.81 17.19
CA LYS A 59 10.28 6.89 16.24
C LYS A 59 10.70 8.29 16.72
N ARG A 60 11.20 8.42 17.96
CA ARG A 60 11.63 9.70 18.52
C ARG A 60 12.84 10.26 17.77
N GLY A 61 12.88 11.61 17.63
CA GLY A 61 13.94 12.36 16.98
C GLY A 61 13.68 12.68 15.52
N TRP A 62 12.46 12.42 15.03
CA TRP A 62 12.12 12.71 13.63
C TRP A 62 10.67 13.16 13.44
N HIS A 63 10.38 13.63 12.24
CA HIS A 63 9.02 13.93 11.81
C HIS A 63 8.59 12.99 10.68
N TYR A 64 7.28 12.71 10.56
CA TYR A 64 6.72 11.73 9.64
C TYR A 64 5.44 12.26 9.01
N ILE A 65 5.12 11.76 7.83
CA ILE A 65 3.83 12.00 7.16
C ILE A 65 3.23 10.65 6.82
N THR A 66 2.09 10.31 7.41
CA THR A 66 1.38 9.11 6.99
C THR A 66 0.56 9.42 5.75
N ASN A 67 1.05 8.96 4.61
CA ASN A 67 0.43 9.12 3.31
C ASN A 67 0.90 7.97 2.42
N ASN A 68 -0.03 7.31 1.75
CA ASN A 68 0.34 6.27 0.81
C ASN A 68 1.09 6.89 -0.36
N THR A 69 2.36 6.53 -0.51
CA THR A 69 3.27 7.16 -1.46
C THR A 69 4.03 6.10 -2.22
N ASP A 70 3.98 6.16 -3.54
CA ASP A 70 4.81 5.34 -4.42
C ASP A 70 6.27 5.83 -4.32
N GLU A 71 7.02 5.26 -3.38
CA GLU A 71 8.40 5.63 -3.07
C GLU A 71 9.30 4.41 -3.07
N SER A 72 10.00 4.20 -4.16
CA SER A 72 10.89 3.05 -4.37
C SER A 72 12.27 3.17 -3.69
N ARG A 73 12.62 4.34 -3.15
CA ARG A 73 13.89 4.55 -2.45
C ARG A 73 13.68 4.63 -0.95
N HIS A 74 13.76 3.51 -0.27
CA HIS A 74 13.56 3.38 1.16
C HIS A 74 14.77 3.87 1.95
N SER A 75 15.01 5.16 1.94
CA SER A 75 16.06 5.78 2.73
C SER A 75 15.51 6.45 3.99
N GLU A 76 16.37 6.66 4.98
CA GLU A 76 15.94 7.19 6.27
C GLU A 76 15.54 8.68 6.27
N ASP A 77 15.78 9.40 5.18
CA ASP A 77 15.33 10.78 4.98
C ASP A 77 13.90 10.90 4.46
N LYS A 78 13.29 9.81 4.09
CA LYS A 78 11.89 9.78 3.61
C LYS A 78 10.92 10.03 4.75
N LEU A 79 9.79 10.62 4.42
CA LEU A 79 8.73 10.98 5.37
C LEU A 79 7.54 10.05 5.31
N SER A 80 7.33 9.35 4.18
CA SER A 80 6.24 8.40 3.95
C SER A 80 6.66 7.33 2.96
N PHE A 81 6.01 6.16 3.06
CA PHE A 81 6.12 5.03 2.14
C PHE A 81 4.74 4.60 1.66
N TYR A 82 4.58 3.36 1.23
CA TYR A 82 3.36 2.84 0.62
C TYR A 82 2.18 2.70 1.58
N GLY A 83 2.42 2.61 2.89
CA GLY A 83 1.38 2.41 3.89
C GLY A 83 1.19 3.58 4.86
N ALA A 84 -0.07 3.88 5.21
CA ALA A 84 -0.44 4.92 6.16
C ALA A 84 -1.07 4.33 7.43
N HIS A 85 -0.31 4.23 8.51
CA HIS A 85 -0.71 3.53 9.72
C HIS A 85 -0.62 4.44 10.96
N ASN A 86 -1.70 5.11 11.31
CA ASN A 86 -1.75 6.20 12.31
C ASN A 86 -1.83 5.72 13.77
N PHE A 87 -1.18 4.61 14.12
CA PHE A 87 -1.12 4.10 15.48
C PHE A 87 0.24 4.35 16.11
N LEU A 88 0.25 4.97 17.28
CA LEU A 88 1.41 5.16 18.12
C LEU A 88 1.23 4.45 19.48
N LEU A 89 2.29 3.88 19.98
CA LEU A 89 2.43 3.39 21.34
C LEU A 89 3.52 4.19 22.04
N VAL A 90 3.16 4.86 23.11
CA VAL A 90 4.06 5.71 23.90
C VAL A 90 4.36 5.05 25.22
N ARG A 91 5.63 4.88 25.55
CA ARG A 91 6.15 4.51 26.86
C ARG A 91 6.90 5.71 27.44
N ASP A 92 6.44 6.21 28.57
CA ASP A 92 7.09 7.31 29.27
C ASP A 92 7.18 6.98 30.79
N GLY A 93 8.35 6.55 31.21
CA GLY A 93 8.55 6.02 32.55
C GLY A 93 7.63 4.82 32.86
N SER A 94 6.77 4.94 33.86
CA SER A 94 5.76 3.94 34.21
C SER A 94 4.48 4.07 33.40
N THR A 95 4.30 5.15 32.65
CA THR A 95 3.10 5.40 31.84
C THR A 95 3.23 4.72 30.48
N CYS A 96 2.18 4.02 30.06
CA CYS A 96 2.10 3.42 28.74
C CYS A 96 0.68 3.64 28.17
N PHE A 97 0.60 4.19 26.97
CA PHE A 97 -0.67 4.43 26.29
C PHE A 97 -0.51 4.32 24.79
N GLY A 98 -1.64 4.10 24.09
CA GLY A 98 -1.73 4.11 22.64
C GLY A 98 -2.54 5.29 22.14
N LEU A 99 -2.15 5.81 20.99
CA LEU A 99 -2.90 6.82 20.24
C LEU A 99 -3.19 6.28 18.85
N PHE A 100 -4.44 6.33 18.43
CA PHE A 100 -4.82 6.02 17.06
C PHE A 100 -5.62 7.19 16.48
N VAL A 101 -5.08 7.81 15.43
CA VAL A 101 -5.73 8.90 14.68
C VAL A 101 -6.45 8.28 13.49
N ASP A 102 -7.76 8.13 13.56
CA ASP A 102 -8.56 7.57 12.46
C ASP A 102 -8.92 8.68 11.48
N PHE A 103 -8.05 8.88 10.50
CA PHE A 103 -8.14 9.91 9.48
C PHE A 103 -7.73 9.36 8.11
N PRO A 104 -8.50 9.58 7.03
CA PRO A 104 -8.27 8.98 5.72
C PRO A 104 -7.24 9.71 4.85
N GLY A 105 -6.84 10.92 5.23
CA GLY A 105 -5.85 11.77 4.55
C GLY A 105 -4.49 11.79 5.25
N LYS A 106 -3.72 12.82 5.00
CA LYS A 106 -2.38 12.99 5.57
C LYS A 106 -2.43 13.35 7.04
N VAL A 107 -1.61 12.68 7.84
CA VAL A 107 -1.32 13.06 9.21
C VAL A 107 0.18 13.36 9.34
N TYR A 108 0.48 14.50 9.92
CA TYR A 108 1.84 14.98 10.15
C TYR A 108 2.20 14.75 11.60
N TYR A 109 3.32 14.11 11.86
CA TYR A 109 3.83 13.84 13.21
C TYR A 109 5.17 14.52 13.42
N ASP A 110 5.33 15.18 14.56
CA ASP A 110 6.62 15.57 15.12
C ASP A 110 6.84 14.80 16.40
N ILE A 111 7.89 13.98 16.44
CA ILE A 111 8.18 13.11 17.57
C ILE A 111 9.59 13.44 18.10
N GLY A 112 9.72 14.54 18.82
CA GLY A 112 10.99 14.98 19.37
C GLY A 112 11.96 15.55 18.32
N TYR A 113 11.47 16.01 17.17
CA TYR A 113 12.29 16.57 16.09
C TYR A 113 12.49 18.08 16.23
N SER A 114 11.41 18.86 16.22
CA SER A 114 11.50 20.32 16.39
C SER A 114 11.86 20.70 17.82
N ARG A 115 11.36 19.95 18.78
CA ARG A 115 11.67 20.04 20.21
C ARG A 115 11.82 18.64 20.77
N HIS A 116 12.90 18.39 21.49
CA HIS A 116 13.22 17.05 21.99
C HIS A 116 12.16 16.46 22.94
N ASP A 117 11.43 17.32 23.66
CA ASP A 117 10.38 16.97 24.61
C ASP A 117 8.96 17.02 24.03
N LEU A 118 8.81 17.14 22.69
CA LEU A 118 7.51 17.29 22.03
C LEU A 118 7.12 15.99 21.30
N LEU A 119 5.87 15.58 21.47
CA LEU A 119 5.16 14.77 20.50
C LEU A 119 3.92 15.54 20.05
N SER A 120 3.78 15.79 18.75
CA SER A 120 2.57 16.38 18.18
C SER A 120 2.13 15.68 16.93
N PHE A 121 0.86 15.81 16.61
CA PHE A 121 0.32 15.45 15.30
C PHE A 121 -0.68 16.49 14.82
N HIS A 122 -0.78 16.62 13.48
CA HIS A 122 -1.73 17.47 12.80
C HIS A 122 -2.37 16.74 11.63
N THR A 123 -3.63 17.01 11.39
CA THR A 123 -4.39 16.53 10.22
C THR A 123 -4.66 17.68 9.26
N GLU A 124 -4.98 17.39 8.00
CA GLU A 124 -5.32 18.45 7.02
C GLU A 124 -6.65 19.15 7.32
N THR A 125 -7.55 18.51 8.05
CA THR A 125 -8.82 19.07 8.54
C THR A 125 -9.08 18.59 9.97
N PRO A 126 -9.91 19.28 10.76
CA PRO A 126 -10.23 18.82 12.12
C PRO A 126 -11.26 17.68 12.19
N ASP A 127 -11.52 16.99 11.07
CA ASP A 127 -12.57 15.99 10.93
C ASP A 127 -12.01 14.57 11.12
N TYR A 128 -11.76 14.14 12.36
CA TYR A 128 -11.20 12.82 12.66
C TYR A 128 -11.68 12.27 14.01
N ASP A 129 -11.56 10.97 14.16
CA ASP A 129 -11.65 10.30 15.45
C ASP A 129 -10.26 10.05 16.04
N LEU A 130 -10.12 10.34 17.33
CA LEU A 130 -8.93 10.01 18.11
C LEU A 130 -9.28 8.95 19.13
N TYR A 131 -8.55 7.85 19.13
CA TYR A 131 -8.67 6.80 20.13
C TYR A 131 -7.46 6.83 21.07
N LEU A 132 -7.75 6.98 22.37
CA LEU A 132 -6.78 6.87 23.44
C LEU A 132 -6.94 5.49 24.09
N LEU A 133 -5.84 4.72 24.08
CA LEU A 133 -5.80 3.39 24.67
C LEU A 133 -4.93 3.43 25.93
N SER A 134 -5.48 3.05 27.06
CA SER A 134 -4.77 3.00 28.33
C SER A 134 -4.66 1.55 28.83
N GLY A 135 -3.47 1.17 29.29
CA GLY A 135 -3.19 -0.18 29.82
C GLY A 135 -1.90 -0.17 30.63
N GLY A 136 -1.65 -1.23 31.38
CA GLY A 136 -0.50 -1.29 32.28
C GLY A 136 0.84 -1.50 31.60
N ASN A 137 0.86 -1.95 30.34
CA ASN A 137 2.08 -2.21 29.54
C ASN A 137 1.76 -2.28 28.05
N GLU A 138 2.80 -2.36 27.23
CA GLU A 138 2.73 -2.38 25.76
C GLU A 138 1.85 -3.52 25.23
N ASN A 139 1.98 -4.71 25.79
CA ASN A 139 1.19 -5.86 25.37
C ASN A 139 -0.31 -5.64 25.62
N ALA A 140 -0.67 -5.00 26.75
CA ALA A 140 -2.05 -4.65 27.03
C ALA A 140 -2.60 -3.63 26.04
N ILE A 141 -1.81 -2.61 25.69
CA ILE A 141 -2.17 -1.61 24.66
C ILE A 141 -2.37 -2.29 23.31
N CYS A 142 -1.44 -3.13 22.87
CA CYS A 142 -1.57 -3.86 21.60
C CYS A 142 -2.82 -4.77 21.58
N LYS A 143 -3.16 -5.41 22.69
CA LYS A 143 -4.40 -6.22 22.82
C LYS A 143 -5.66 -5.36 22.70
N GLU A 144 -5.69 -4.23 23.41
CA GLU A 144 -6.80 -3.27 23.33
C GLU A 144 -6.94 -2.75 21.90
N PHE A 145 -5.83 -2.38 21.25
CA PHE A 145 -5.84 -1.92 19.87
C PHE A 145 -6.37 -3.02 18.93
N ARG A 146 -5.93 -4.26 19.11
CA ARG A 146 -6.45 -5.41 18.34
C ARG A 146 -7.94 -5.62 18.54
N THR A 147 -8.47 -5.36 19.73
CA THR A 147 -9.91 -5.40 19.98
C THR A 147 -10.65 -4.30 19.22
N LEU A 148 -10.05 -3.11 19.12
CA LEU A 148 -10.60 -1.96 18.39
C LEU A 148 -10.70 -2.20 16.89
N ILE A 149 -9.64 -2.77 16.29
CA ILE A 149 -9.49 -2.91 14.82
C ILE A 149 -9.83 -4.31 14.30
N ASP A 150 -10.16 -5.27 15.15
CA ASP A 150 -10.49 -6.67 14.86
C ASP A 150 -9.28 -7.53 14.43
N ARG A 151 -9.60 -8.76 14.05
CA ARG A 151 -8.63 -9.82 13.72
C ARG A 151 -7.86 -9.53 12.45
N SER A 152 -6.60 -9.94 12.43
CA SER A 152 -5.81 -9.96 11.21
C SER A 152 -6.23 -11.09 10.29
N TYR A 153 -6.07 -10.84 9.01
CA TYR A 153 -6.04 -11.85 7.97
C TYR A 153 -4.97 -12.91 8.28
N ILE A 154 -5.29 -14.16 8.04
CA ILE A 154 -4.38 -15.29 8.17
C ILE A 154 -4.32 -16.00 6.83
N PRO A 155 -3.17 -16.00 6.14
CA PRO A 155 -3.00 -16.64 4.85
C PRO A 155 -3.00 -18.18 4.95
N PRO A 156 -3.05 -18.91 3.83
CA PRO A 156 -2.82 -20.34 3.80
C PRO A 156 -1.37 -20.68 4.26
N ARG A 157 -1.17 -21.91 4.78
CA ARG A 157 0.11 -22.30 5.36
C ARG A 157 1.29 -22.19 4.38
N TRP A 158 1.08 -22.54 3.11
CA TRP A 158 2.12 -22.49 2.09
C TRP A 158 2.65 -21.06 1.84
N ALA A 159 1.87 -20.04 2.13
CA ALA A 159 2.27 -18.64 1.98
C ALA A 159 3.39 -18.19 2.94
N PHE A 160 3.71 -19.00 3.95
CA PHE A 160 4.85 -18.75 4.84
C PHE A 160 6.15 -19.40 4.35
N GLY A 161 6.13 -20.05 3.20
CA GLY A 161 7.30 -20.60 2.55
C GLY A 161 8.06 -19.60 1.69
N LEU A 162 9.02 -20.11 0.90
CA LEU A 162 9.83 -19.26 0.02
C LEU A 162 9.03 -18.82 -1.20
N ALA A 163 9.02 -17.50 -1.42
CA ALA A 163 8.49 -16.86 -2.61
C ALA A 163 9.63 -16.44 -3.55
N GLN A 164 9.55 -16.82 -4.81
CA GLN A 164 10.41 -16.27 -5.86
C GLN A 164 9.59 -15.25 -6.68
N SER A 165 10.03 -14.03 -6.71
CA SER A 165 9.44 -12.95 -7.50
C SER A 165 10.45 -12.33 -8.44
N ARG A 166 10.00 -11.90 -9.60
CA ARG A 166 10.80 -11.10 -10.53
C ARG A 166 9.91 -10.40 -11.53
N TRP A 167 10.15 -9.12 -11.78
CA TRP A 167 9.66 -8.46 -12.97
C TRP A 167 10.42 -9.01 -14.20
N GLY A 168 9.69 -9.69 -15.11
CA GLY A 168 10.26 -10.21 -16.34
C GLY A 168 10.18 -11.73 -16.57
N TYR A 169 9.33 -12.47 -15.83
CA TYR A 169 8.91 -13.81 -16.26
C TYR A 169 7.90 -13.67 -17.40
N LYS A 170 8.41 -13.64 -18.64
CA LYS A 170 7.66 -13.23 -19.83
C LYS A 170 6.82 -14.35 -20.43
N THR A 171 7.16 -15.60 -20.13
CA THR A 171 6.56 -16.79 -20.73
C THR A 171 6.30 -17.88 -19.70
N GLU A 172 5.42 -18.83 -20.04
CA GLU A 172 5.23 -20.06 -19.26
C GLU A 172 6.55 -20.81 -19.05
N GLU A 173 7.44 -20.80 -20.05
CA GLU A 173 8.72 -21.49 -19.97
C GLU A 173 9.66 -20.84 -18.94
N ASP A 174 9.69 -19.51 -18.85
CA ASP A 174 10.48 -18.82 -17.82
C ASP A 174 10.06 -19.26 -16.41
N VAL A 175 8.75 -19.38 -16.18
CA VAL A 175 8.20 -19.81 -14.88
C VAL A 175 8.55 -21.28 -14.60
N ARG A 176 8.44 -22.15 -15.60
CA ARG A 176 8.83 -23.57 -15.48
C ARG A 176 10.31 -23.75 -15.23
N GLU A 177 11.14 -22.94 -15.89
CA GLU A 177 12.59 -22.95 -15.73
C GLU A 177 12.99 -22.58 -14.29
N VAL A 178 12.37 -21.56 -13.70
CA VAL A 178 12.61 -21.20 -12.28
C VAL A 178 12.30 -22.39 -11.37
N ALA A 179 11.13 -23.00 -11.52
CA ALA A 179 10.75 -24.16 -10.71
C ALA A 179 11.72 -25.34 -10.89
N ARG A 180 12.21 -25.55 -12.12
CA ARG A 180 13.20 -26.59 -12.43
C ARG A 180 14.54 -26.33 -11.73
N GLN A 181 15.06 -25.10 -11.81
CA GLN A 181 16.32 -24.71 -11.18
C GLN A 181 16.29 -24.87 -9.66
N TYR A 182 15.24 -24.39 -9.00
CA TYR A 182 15.08 -24.59 -7.56
C TYR A 182 15.12 -26.07 -7.16
N LYS A 183 14.44 -26.91 -7.95
CA LYS A 183 14.43 -28.37 -7.72
C LYS A 183 15.80 -29.01 -7.96
N GLU A 184 16.52 -28.62 -9.03
CA GLU A 184 17.85 -29.16 -9.36
C GLU A 184 18.88 -28.79 -8.31
N HIS A 185 18.76 -27.62 -7.70
CA HIS A 185 19.67 -27.19 -6.63
C HIS A 185 19.20 -27.60 -5.22
N ASP A 186 18.15 -28.43 -5.11
CA ASP A 186 17.56 -28.88 -3.84
C ASP A 186 17.17 -27.71 -2.92
N LEU A 187 16.69 -26.61 -3.51
CA LEU A 187 16.21 -25.44 -2.79
C LEU A 187 14.68 -25.49 -2.63
N PRO A 188 14.13 -25.12 -1.46
CA PRO A 188 12.68 -25.05 -1.29
C PRO A 188 12.10 -23.92 -2.13
N LEU A 189 10.89 -24.13 -2.67
CA LEU A 189 10.11 -23.10 -3.33
C LEU A 189 8.62 -23.40 -3.12
N ASP A 190 7.89 -22.47 -2.54
CA ASP A 190 6.47 -22.65 -2.24
C ASP A 190 5.58 -21.82 -3.19
N MET A 191 6.09 -20.71 -3.73
CA MET A 191 5.35 -19.88 -4.65
C MET A 191 6.24 -19.12 -5.63
N ILE A 192 5.69 -18.85 -6.81
CA ILE A 192 6.27 -17.95 -7.82
C ILE A 192 5.30 -16.80 -8.03
N CYS A 193 5.77 -15.57 -7.77
CA CYS A 193 5.01 -14.36 -8.04
C CYS A 193 5.18 -13.99 -9.52
N MET A 194 4.06 -13.82 -10.21
CA MET A 194 4.04 -13.36 -11.59
C MET A 194 3.71 -11.87 -11.61
N ASP A 195 4.55 -11.11 -12.28
CA ASP A 195 4.38 -9.69 -12.54
C ASP A 195 3.48 -9.46 -13.77
N ILE A 196 3.35 -8.24 -14.24
CA ILE A 196 2.40 -7.79 -15.29
C ILE A 196 2.53 -8.51 -16.64
N GLU A 197 3.63 -9.22 -16.91
CA GLU A 197 3.90 -9.85 -18.21
C GLU A 197 2.94 -11.00 -18.56
N TYR A 198 2.26 -11.61 -17.58
CA TYR A 198 1.28 -12.65 -17.91
C TYR A 198 -0.01 -12.07 -18.51
N MET A 199 -0.27 -10.78 -18.30
CA MET A 199 -1.48 -10.10 -18.78
C MET A 199 -1.43 -9.86 -20.29
N GLN A 200 -2.60 -9.79 -20.90
CA GLN A 200 -2.75 -9.30 -22.27
C GLN A 200 -2.63 -7.76 -22.26
N ASP A 201 -1.54 -7.24 -22.80
CA ASP A 201 -1.27 -5.79 -22.88
C ASP A 201 -1.44 -5.05 -21.52
N TYR A 202 -1.04 -5.71 -20.45
CA TYR A 202 -1.14 -5.22 -19.07
C TYR A 202 -2.57 -4.91 -18.59
N ALA A 203 -3.58 -5.54 -19.19
CA ALA A 203 -4.96 -5.43 -18.73
C ALA A 203 -5.25 -6.46 -17.62
N ASP A 204 -5.70 -5.98 -16.47
CA ASP A 204 -6.03 -6.83 -15.32
C ASP A 204 -7.05 -7.91 -15.68
N PHE A 205 -6.95 -9.05 -14.99
CA PHE A 205 -7.83 -10.21 -15.14
C PHE A 205 -7.78 -10.88 -16.52
N THR A 206 -6.81 -10.52 -17.36
CA THR A 206 -6.55 -11.15 -18.66
C THR A 206 -5.31 -12.05 -18.61
N VAL A 207 -5.19 -12.93 -19.60
CA VAL A 207 -4.00 -13.78 -19.77
C VAL A 207 -3.55 -13.72 -21.23
N ASN A 208 -2.30 -13.38 -21.47
CA ASN A 208 -1.70 -13.42 -22.79
C ASN A 208 -1.52 -14.88 -23.24
N LYS A 209 -2.35 -15.32 -24.19
CA LYS A 209 -2.40 -16.72 -24.64
C LYS A 209 -1.22 -17.15 -25.53
N GLU A 210 -0.46 -16.22 -26.06
CA GLU A 210 0.78 -16.54 -26.80
C GLU A 210 1.90 -16.89 -25.84
N ARG A 211 1.99 -16.17 -24.71
CA ARG A 211 3.05 -16.35 -23.70
C ARG A 211 2.69 -17.36 -22.63
N PHE A 212 1.41 -17.45 -22.28
CA PHE A 212 0.84 -18.38 -21.30
C PHE A 212 -0.36 -19.11 -21.92
N PRO A 213 -0.11 -20.10 -22.80
CA PRO A 213 -1.17 -20.75 -23.58
C PRO A 213 -2.23 -21.42 -22.72
N ASP A 214 -1.80 -22.06 -21.62
CA ASP A 214 -2.68 -22.77 -20.68
C ASP A 214 -2.27 -22.51 -19.23
N LEU A 215 -2.69 -21.37 -18.70
CA LEU A 215 -2.44 -21.00 -17.30
C LEU A 215 -3.05 -22.02 -16.31
N THR A 216 -4.17 -22.65 -16.68
CA THR A 216 -4.80 -23.69 -15.84
C THR A 216 -3.89 -24.90 -15.69
N LYS A 217 -3.33 -25.37 -16.80
CA LYS A 217 -2.40 -26.50 -16.80
C LYS A 217 -1.10 -26.12 -16.07
N LEU A 218 -0.54 -24.93 -16.32
CA LEU A 218 0.66 -24.46 -15.63
C LEU A 218 0.45 -24.44 -14.11
N SER A 219 -0.67 -23.84 -13.66
CA SER A 219 -1.02 -23.79 -12.24
C SER A 219 -1.16 -25.18 -11.61
N ALA A 220 -1.80 -26.12 -12.31
CA ALA A 220 -1.97 -27.50 -11.84
C ALA A 220 -0.63 -28.26 -11.77
N ASP A 221 0.22 -28.14 -12.79
CA ASP A 221 1.54 -28.78 -12.87
C ASP A 221 2.47 -28.32 -11.74
N LEU A 222 2.49 -27.02 -11.47
CA LEU A 222 3.30 -26.44 -10.39
C LEU A 222 2.73 -26.80 -9.02
N LYS A 223 1.41 -26.76 -8.86
CA LYS A 223 0.75 -27.18 -7.63
C LYS A 223 1.03 -28.64 -7.27
N ALA A 224 1.12 -29.53 -8.25
CA ALA A 224 1.52 -30.92 -8.03
C ALA A 224 2.96 -31.06 -7.50
N GLN A 225 3.82 -30.06 -7.73
CA GLN A 225 5.17 -29.96 -7.18
C GLN A 225 5.24 -29.21 -5.84
N GLY A 226 4.10 -28.74 -5.30
CA GLY A 226 4.04 -27.95 -4.08
C GLY A 226 4.10 -26.43 -4.31
N ILE A 227 4.31 -25.97 -5.53
CA ILE A 227 4.51 -24.56 -5.88
C ILE A 227 3.18 -23.91 -6.28
N ARG A 228 2.88 -22.67 -5.80
CA ARG A 228 1.70 -21.88 -6.20
C ARG A 228 2.10 -20.69 -7.06
N LEU A 229 1.29 -20.41 -8.08
CA LEU A 229 1.38 -19.15 -8.82
C LEU A 229 0.62 -18.05 -8.08
N VAL A 230 1.24 -16.87 -7.99
CA VAL A 230 0.67 -15.69 -7.31
C VAL A 230 0.78 -14.50 -8.26
N PRO A 231 -0.21 -14.28 -9.14
CA PRO A 231 -0.19 -13.17 -10.09
C PRO A 231 -0.50 -11.83 -9.43
N ILE A 232 0.04 -10.76 -10.03
CA ILE A 232 -0.26 -9.36 -9.73
C ILE A 232 -1.66 -8.98 -10.23
N ILE A 233 -2.30 -8.05 -9.53
CA ILE A 233 -3.45 -7.26 -10.01
C ILE A 233 -3.18 -5.80 -9.67
N ASP A 234 -3.25 -4.95 -10.68
CA ASP A 234 -3.06 -3.50 -10.56
C ASP A 234 -4.39 -2.77 -10.28
N ALA A 235 -4.30 -1.49 -9.95
CA ALA A 235 -5.48 -0.67 -9.67
C ALA A 235 -6.07 0.00 -10.93
N GLY A 236 -5.36 0.02 -12.03
CA GLY A 236 -5.68 0.76 -13.25
C GLY A 236 -6.33 -0.09 -14.33
N VAL A 237 -7.63 0.03 -14.53
CA VAL A 237 -8.36 -0.66 -15.60
C VAL A 237 -8.04 -0.03 -16.96
N ARG A 238 -7.44 -0.79 -17.87
CA ARG A 238 -7.06 -0.32 -19.21
C ARG A 238 -8.23 0.31 -19.96
N VAL A 239 -8.01 1.46 -20.58
CA VAL A 239 -8.99 2.10 -21.47
C VAL A 239 -9.01 1.38 -22.81
N ASP A 240 -9.89 0.40 -22.94
CA ASP A 240 -10.06 -0.41 -24.15
C ASP A 240 -11.54 -0.77 -24.34
N PRO A 241 -12.16 -0.39 -25.47
CA PRO A 241 -13.56 -0.72 -25.74
C PRO A 241 -13.82 -2.23 -25.96
N ASN A 242 -12.76 -3.01 -26.13
CA ASN A 242 -12.85 -4.47 -26.28
C ASN A 242 -12.63 -5.21 -24.94
N ASP A 243 -12.20 -4.50 -23.89
CA ASP A 243 -12.08 -5.07 -22.55
C ASP A 243 -13.43 -5.02 -21.82
N SER A 244 -13.93 -6.19 -21.41
CA SER A 244 -15.20 -6.31 -20.69
C SER A 244 -15.18 -5.63 -19.34
N THR A 245 -14.02 -5.54 -18.66
CA THR A 245 -13.89 -4.84 -17.38
C THR A 245 -14.03 -3.34 -17.58
N CYS A 246 -13.40 -2.80 -18.62
CA CYS A 246 -13.52 -1.39 -18.99
C CYS A 246 -14.96 -1.02 -19.37
N THR A 247 -15.57 -1.76 -20.29
CA THR A 247 -16.91 -1.45 -20.83
C THR A 247 -17.99 -1.57 -19.76
N GLU A 248 -17.97 -2.63 -18.96
CA GLU A 248 -18.89 -2.82 -17.85
C GLU A 248 -18.76 -1.73 -16.78
N GLY A 249 -17.50 -1.38 -16.41
CA GLY A 249 -17.24 -0.31 -15.44
C GLY A 249 -17.75 1.05 -15.91
N LEU A 250 -17.63 1.36 -17.21
CA LEU A 250 -18.18 2.58 -17.82
C LEU A 250 -19.70 2.60 -17.80
N GLU A 251 -20.33 1.50 -18.25
CA GLU A 251 -21.80 1.38 -18.30
C GLU A 251 -22.45 1.56 -16.93
N LYS A 252 -21.82 0.97 -15.89
CA LYS A 252 -22.30 1.06 -14.51
C LYS A 252 -21.85 2.31 -13.77
N GLY A 253 -20.96 3.13 -14.37
CA GLY A 253 -20.42 4.33 -13.74
C GLY A 253 -19.58 4.03 -12.49
N TYR A 254 -18.75 2.98 -12.54
CA TYR A 254 -17.97 2.44 -11.43
C TYR A 254 -16.57 3.06 -11.28
N PHE A 255 -16.19 3.93 -12.20
CA PHE A 255 -14.89 4.61 -12.12
C PHE A 255 -14.98 5.95 -11.40
N CYS A 256 -13.87 6.34 -10.77
CA CYS A 256 -13.67 7.67 -10.21
C CYS A 256 -13.93 8.74 -11.27
N LYS A 257 -14.47 9.89 -10.87
CA LYS A 257 -14.94 10.93 -11.79
C LYS A 257 -14.23 12.26 -11.57
N LYS A 258 -14.00 13.01 -12.63
CA LYS A 258 -13.63 14.42 -12.56
C LYS A 258 -14.78 15.28 -12.03
N ALA A 259 -14.51 16.57 -11.77
CA ALA A 259 -15.52 17.51 -11.28
C ALA A 259 -16.75 17.61 -12.20
N ASP A 260 -16.56 17.49 -13.52
CA ASP A 260 -17.61 17.54 -14.54
C ASP A 260 -18.43 16.23 -14.67
N GLY A 261 -18.10 15.22 -13.88
CA GLY A 261 -18.77 13.92 -13.91
C GLY A 261 -18.22 12.93 -14.93
N THR A 262 -17.28 13.33 -15.78
CA THR A 262 -16.60 12.40 -16.69
C THR A 262 -15.65 11.46 -15.94
N PRO A 263 -15.41 10.22 -16.42
CA PRO A 263 -14.44 9.33 -15.81
C PRO A 263 -13.04 9.95 -15.76
N PHE A 264 -12.36 9.79 -14.63
CA PHE A 264 -10.96 10.18 -14.49
C PHE A 264 -10.06 9.20 -15.25
N VAL A 265 -9.07 9.74 -15.97
CA VAL A 265 -8.08 8.97 -16.73
C VAL A 265 -6.69 9.43 -16.34
N ALA A 266 -5.82 8.47 -16.04
CA ALA A 266 -4.38 8.68 -15.95
C ALA A 266 -3.64 7.48 -16.58
N ALA A 267 -2.33 7.58 -16.73
CA ALA A 267 -1.55 6.48 -17.27
C ALA A 267 -0.92 5.66 -16.16
N VAL A 268 -0.92 4.35 -16.36
CA VAL A 268 -0.12 3.34 -15.64
C VAL A 268 0.40 2.33 -16.67
N TRP A 269 0.74 1.11 -16.29
CA TRP A 269 1.35 0.12 -17.19
C TRP A 269 0.62 -0.11 -18.51
N PRO A 270 -0.72 -0.24 -18.58
CA PRO A 270 -1.42 -0.39 -19.85
C PRO A 270 -1.52 0.91 -20.68
N GLY A 271 -0.87 1.98 -20.26
CA GLY A 271 -1.09 3.33 -20.78
C GLY A 271 -2.29 3.98 -20.11
N LYS A 272 -3.24 4.52 -20.87
CA LYS A 272 -4.45 5.12 -20.29
C LYS A 272 -5.28 4.11 -19.52
N ALA A 273 -5.63 4.45 -18.28
CA ALA A 273 -6.44 3.62 -17.41
C ALA A 273 -7.53 4.45 -16.70
N TYR A 274 -8.62 3.79 -16.38
CA TYR A 274 -9.64 4.23 -15.43
C TYR A 274 -9.33 3.67 -14.05
N PHE A 275 -9.75 4.35 -13.00
CA PHE A 275 -9.56 3.96 -11.61
C PHE A 275 -10.91 3.64 -10.96
N ALA A 276 -11.08 2.41 -10.48
CA ALA A 276 -12.32 1.97 -9.84
C ALA A 276 -12.59 2.75 -8.55
N ASP A 277 -13.84 3.14 -8.32
CA ASP A 277 -14.26 3.85 -7.10
C ASP A 277 -14.45 2.86 -5.93
N PHE A 278 -13.35 2.30 -5.41
CA PHE A 278 -13.38 1.28 -4.35
C PHE A 278 -14.02 1.72 -3.03
N LEU A 279 -14.30 3.02 -2.85
CA LEU A 279 -15.03 3.48 -1.66
C LEU A 279 -16.50 3.07 -1.69
N ARG A 280 -17.01 2.68 -2.85
CA ARG A 280 -18.37 2.19 -3.06
C ARG A 280 -18.46 0.67 -2.90
N PRO A 281 -19.36 0.14 -2.05
CA PRO A 281 -19.51 -1.30 -1.84
C PRO A 281 -19.78 -2.11 -3.12
N GLU A 282 -20.65 -1.60 -3.99
CA GLU A 282 -21.03 -2.26 -5.25
C GLU A 282 -19.86 -2.31 -6.25
N VAL A 283 -18.95 -1.33 -6.21
CA VAL A 283 -17.73 -1.32 -7.02
C VAL A 283 -16.72 -2.34 -6.49
N ARG A 284 -16.58 -2.47 -5.17
CA ARG A 284 -15.75 -3.51 -4.56
C ARG A 284 -16.27 -4.90 -4.91
N GLU A 285 -17.58 -5.13 -4.82
CA GLU A 285 -18.19 -6.40 -5.19
C GLU A 285 -17.91 -6.73 -6.67
N TRP A 286 -18.14 -5.77 -7.57
CA TRP A 286 -17.89 -5.93 -9.00
C TRP A 286 -16.43 -6.26 -9.30
N PHE A 287 -15.49 -5.44 -8.80
CA PHE A 287 -14.06 -5.62 -9.05
C PHE A 287 -13.54 -6.93 -8.42
N GLY A 288 -13.95 -7.21 -7.19
CA GLY A 288 -13.59 -8.44 -6.49
C GLY A 288 -14.04 -9.70 -7.25
N HIS A 289 -15.21 -9.68 -7.90
CA HIS A 289 -15.67 -10.82 -8.71
C HIS A 289 -14.85 -11.03 -9.98
N LYS A 290 -14.09 -10.04 -10.48
CA LYS A 290 -13.19 -10.21 -11.63
C LYS A 290 -12.06 -11.19 -11.35
N TYR A 291 -11.62 -11.34 -10.10
CA TYR A 291 -10.62 -12.35 -9.70
C TYR A 291 -11.06 -13.78 -10.08
N LYS A 292 -12.35 -14.01 -10.36
CA LYS A 292 -12.88 -15.29 -10.83
C LYS A 292 -12.16 -15.79 -12.09
N ALA A 293 -11.79 -14.91 -13.00
CA ALA A 293 -11.07 -15.26 -14.22
C ALA A 293 -9.76 -16.04 -13.95
N LEU A 294 -9.08 -15.71 -12.84
CA LEU A 294 -7.83 -16.36 -12.45
C LEU A 294 -8.03 -17.49 -11.43
N THR A 295 -9.00 -17.35 -10.51
CA THR A 295 -9.31 -18.45 -9.58
C THR A 295 -9.85 -19.67 -10.30
N ASP A 296 -10.57 -19.51 -11.41
CA ASP A 296 -11.02 -20.61 -12.27
C ASP A 296 -9.84 -21.32 -12.96
N CYS A 297 -8.71 -20.65 -13.13
CA CYS A 297 -7.45 -21.27 -13.58
C CYS A 297 -6.66 -21.98 -12.45
N GLY A 298 -7.25 -22.10 -11.25
CA GLY A 298 -6.61 -22.77 -10.11
C GLY A 298 -5.65 -21.88 -9.30
N ILE A 299 -5.64 -20.58 -9.53
CA ILE A 299 -4.85 -19.62 -8.74
C ILE A 299 -5.43 -19.51 -7.33
N GLU A 300 -4.54 -19.57 -6.34
CA GLU A 300 -4.89 -19.59 -4.90
C GLU A 300 -4.27 -18.42 -4.12
N GLY A 301 -3.60 -17.51 -4.81
CA GLY A 301 -2.95 -16.35 -4.21
C GLY A 301 -2.81 -15.20 -5.19
N PHE A 302 -2.82 -13.97 -4.67
CA PHE A 302 -2.71 -12.73 -5.45
C PHE A 302 -1.93 -11.67 -4.69
N TRP A 303 -1.34 -10.73 -5.41
CA TRP A 303 -0.82 -9.51 -4.87
C TRP A 303 -1.35 -8.30 -5.63
N ASN A 304 -1.74 -7.27 -4.87
CA ASN A 304 -2.29 -6.04 -5.40
C ASN A 304 -1.23 -4.96 -5.40
N ASP A 305 -1.02 -4.35 -6.56
CA ASP A 305 0.00 -3.34 -6.77
C ASP A 305 -0.56 -2.03 -7.34
N MET A 306 0.27 -1.01 -7.44
CA MET A 306 0.00 0.29 -8.03
C MET A 306 -1.22 1.01 -7.41
N ASN A 307 -1.57 0.72 -6.18
CA ASN A 307 -2.86 1.07 -5.56
C ASN A 307 -2.80 2.12 -4.44
N GLU A 308 -1.84 3.03 -4.47
CA GLU A 308 -1.84 4.28 -3.71
C GLU A 308 -2.99 5.24 -4.12
N PRO A 309 -3.42 5.39 -5.39
CA PRO A 309 -2.97 4.80 -6.64
C PRO A 309 -1.74 5.51 -7.24
N ALA A 310 -0.82 4.72 -7.80
CA ALA A 310 0.28 5.27 -8.60
C ALA A 310 -0.26 5.82 -9.93
N LEU A 311 0.25 6.99 -10.33
CA LEU A 311 -0.11 7.68 -11.56
C LEU A 311 1.17 8.09 -12.29
N PHE A 312 1.43 7.58 -13.50
CA PHE A 312 2.61 8.00 -14.28
C PHE A 312 2.44 9.41 -14.83
N TYR A 313 1.24 9.73 -15.32
CA TYR A 313 0.83 11.07 -15.75
C TYR A 313 -0.67 11.12 -16.01
N SER A 314 -1.27 12.31 -15.87
CA SER A 314 -2.56 12.60 -16.47
C SER A 314 -2.40 13.11 -17.91
N PRO A 315 -3.37 12.91 -18.82
CA PRO A 315 -3.32 13.44 -20.17
C PRO A 315 -3.11 14.96 -20.24
N GLU A 316 -3.72 15.68 -19.31
CA GLU A 316 -3.63 17.13 -19.19
C GLU A 316 -2.20 17.57 -18.84
N ARG A 317 -1.57 16.89 -17.89
CA ARG A 317 -0.20 17.18 -17.45
C ARG A 317 0.83 16.82 -18.53
N LEU A 318 0.67 15.67 -19.17
CA LEU A 318 1.53 15.28 -20.29
C LEU A 318 1.47 16.30 -21.45
N LYS A 319 0.27 16.79 -21.78
CA LYS A 319 0.08 17.84 -22.78
C LYS A 319 0.80 19.12 -22.38
N ALA A 320 0.63 19.58 -21.15
CA ALA A 320 1.30 20.78 -20.63
C ALA A 320 2.83 20.64 -20.67
N PHE A 321 3.35 19.44 -20.35
CA PHE A 321 4.79 19.15 -20.49
C PHE A 321 5.28 19.33 -21.93
N PHE A 322 4.60 18.74 -22.91
CA PHE A 322 5.01 18.86 -24.31
C PHE A 322 4.89 20.29 -24.84
N GLU A 323 3.86 21.05 -24.43
CA GLU A 323 3.72 22.46 -24.78
C GLU A 323 4.90 23.30 -24.24
N ASN A 324 5.30 23.07 -22.99
CA ASN A 324 6.45 23.71 -22.38
C ASN A 324 7.76 23.31 -23.08
N ALA A 325 7.98 22.03 -23.33
CA ALA A 325 9.16 21.54 -24.04
C ALA A 325 9.26 22.14 -25.46
N ALA A 326 8.15 22.22 -26.19
CA ALA A 326 8.08 22.85 -27.51
C ALA A 326 8.35 24.37 -27.45
N ALA A 327 7.96 25.05 -26.39
CA ALA A 327 8.28 26.46 -26.18
C ALA A 327 9.78 26.65 -25.92
N LEU A 328 10.38 25.82 -25.09
CA LEU A 328 11.81 25.85 -24.80
C LEU A 328 12.67 25.52 -26.02
N SER A 329 12.24 24.56 -26.88
CA SER A 329 12.99 24.17 -28.09
C SER A 329 13.13 25.27 -29.11
N ARG A 330 12.36 26.38 -29.01
CA ARG A 330 12.42 27.54 -29.87
C ARG A 330 13.40 28.63 -29.41
N LYS A 331 13.97 28.45 -28.21
CA LYS A 331 14.97 29.39 -27.68
C LYS A 331 16.33 29.08 -28.27
N ASP A 332 17.08 30.10 -28.67
CA ASP A 332 18.45 29.95 -29.13
C ASP A 332 19.42 29.48 -28.07
N ASN A 333 19.10 29.78 -26.78
CA ASN A 333 19.88 29.36 -25.64
C ASN A 333 18.92 29.02 -24.47
N LEU A 334 19.23 27.96 -23.78
CA LEU A 334 18.55 27.58 -22.54
C LEU A 334 19.44 27.99 -21.35
N ASP A 335 18.89 28.84 -20.48
CA ASP A 335 19.56 29.16 -19.23
C ASP A 335 19.37 28.07 -18.17
N GLN A 336 19.99 28.25 -17.01
CA GLN A 336 19.90 27.30 -15.92
C GLN A 336 18.45 27.08 -15.44
N ASN A 337 17.61 28.12 -15.42
CA ASN A 337 16.23 28.03 -14.98
C ASN A 337 15.38 27.23 -15.95
N ASP A 338 15.60 27.41 -17.26
CA ASP A 338 14.95 26.65 -18.33
C ASP A 338 15.28 25.16 -18.21
N PHE A 339 16.57 24.83 -18.05
CA PHE A 339 17.05 23.45 -17.91
C PHE A 339 16.46 22.77 -16.68
N PHE A 340 16.64 23.36 -15.49
CA PHE A 340 16.07 22.77 -14.26
C PHE A 340 14.56 22.86 -14.22
N GLY A 341 13.93 23.82 -14.91
CA GLY A 341 12.49 23.88 -15.12
C GLY A 341 11.97 22.66 -15.88
N LEU A 342 12.66 22.30 -16.96
CA LEU A 342 12.34 21.10 -17.75
C LEU A 342 12.50 19.83 -16.92
N VAL A 343 13.63 19.68 -16.21
CA VAL A 343 13.86 18.53 -15.33
C VAL A 343 12.73 18.40 -14.27
N ARG A 344 12.40 19.49 -13.58
CA ARG A 344 11.29 19.48 -12.61
C ARG A 344 9.95 19.11 -13.26
N SER A 345 9.70 19.56 -14.50
CA SER A 345 8.42 19.23 -15.18
C SER A 345 8.32 17.75 -15.55
N VAL A 346 9.45 17.10 -15.89
CA VAL A 346 9.50 15.63 -16.11
C VAL A 346 9.25 14.90 -14.78
N MET A 347 10.01 15.25 -13.73
CA MET A 347 9.87 14.64 -12.41
C MET A 347 8.47 14.85 -11.80
N GLY A 348 7.82 15.96 -12.14
CA GLY A 348 6.47 16.27 -11.68
C GLY A 348 5.34 15.63 -12.49
N LEU A 349 5.64 14.77 -13.47
CA LEU A 349 4.60 14.02 -14.18
C LEU A 349 3.99 12.93 -13.31
N MET A 350 4.83 12.22 -12.55
CA MET A 350 4.41 11.10 -11.74
C MET A 350 3.81 11.56 -10.39
N ASN A 351 2.75 10.88 -9.98
CA ASN A 351 2.14 11.01 -8.66
C ASN A 351 1.88 12.46 -8.22
N ALA A 352 1.48 13.30 -9.17
CA ALA A 352 1.32 14.73 -8.94
C ALA A 352 0.15 15.04 -8.01
N PRO A 353 0.35 15.86 -6.95
CA PRO A 353 -0.73 16.22 -6.03
C PRO A 353 -1.95 16.85 -6.69
N GLU A 354 -1.76 17.57 -7.80
CA GLU A 354 -2.84 18.19 -8.56
C GLU A 354 -3.72 17.14 -9.24
N ASP A 355 -3.13 16.03 -9.71
CA ASP A 355 -3.89 14.94 -10.31
C ASP A 355 -4.77 14.27 -9.25
N TYR A 356 -4.26 14.02 -8.04
CA TYR A 356 -5.06 13.53 -6.91
C TYR A 356 -6.19 14.48 -6.46
N ARG A 357 -6.05 15.78 -6.69
CA ARG A 357 -7.11 16.78 -6.45
C ARG A 357 -8.12 16.89 -7.58
N SER A 358 -7.87 16.25 -8.72
CA SER A 358 -8.69 16.40 -9.93
C SER A 358 -9.86 15.42 -10.01
N PHE A 359 -9.89 14.39 -9.17
CA PHE A 359 -10.93 13.36 -9.20
C PHE A 359 -11.57 13.09 -7.85
N TYR A 360 -12.72 12.41 -7.91
CA TYR A 360 -13.65 12.28 -6.80
C TYR A 360 -14.18 10.85 -6.71
N HIS A 361 -14.60 10.49 -5.50
CA HIS A 361 -15.33 9.29 -5.14
C HIS A 361 -16.79 9.64 -4.82
N ASP A 362 -17.73 8.85 -5.33
CA ASP A 362 -19.15 8.94 -4.99
C ASP A 362 -19.42 7.97 -3.82
N THR A 363 -19.65 8.49 -2.61
CA THR A 363 -19.84 7.68 -1.40
C THR A 363 -21.23 7.88 -0.81
N ALA A 364 -21.64 7.02 0.11
CA ALA A 364 -22.89 7.18 0.85
C ALA A 364 -22.92 8.47 1.69
N ALA A 365 -21.76 8.99 2.09
CA ALA A 365 -21.62 10.26 2.81
C ALA A 365 -21.58 11.49 1.87
N GLY A 366 -21.69 11.25 0.55
CA GLY A 366 -21.59 12.28 -0.49
C GLY A 366 -20.33 12.15 -1.34
N ARG A 367 -20.18 13.10 -2.25
CA ARG A 367 -19.02 13.13 -3.16
C ARG A 367 -17.82 13.74 -2.44
N VAL A 368 -16.70 13.01 -2.42
CA VAL A 368 -15.45 13.40 -1.77
C VAL A 368 -14.30 13.42 -2.76
N ARG A 369 -13.44 14.45 -2.68
CA ARG A 369 -12.24 14.54 -3.52
C ARG A 369 -11.18 13.53 -3.04
N HIS A 370 -10.49 12.90 -4.00
CA HIS A 370 -9.59 11.78 -3.71
C HIS A 370 -8.48 12.13 -2.69
N ASP A 371 -7.84 13.28 -2.80
CA ASP A 371 -6.78 13.69 -1.88
C ASP A 371 -7.20 13.75 -0.40
N ARG A 372 -8.53 13.86 -0.13
CA ARG A 372 -9.08 13.85 1.24
C ARG A 372 -9.23 12.44 1.82
N VAL A 373 -9.25 11.43 0.96
CA VAL A 373 -9.47 10.02 1.32
C VAL A 373 -8.42 9.11 0.69
N HIS A 374 -7.31 9.68 0.26
CA HIS A 374 -6.25 9.03 -0.50
C HIS A 374 -5.78 7.71 0.13
N ASN A 375 -5.53 7.71 1.43
CA ASN A 375 -4.99 6.54 2.12
C ASN A 375 -5.97 5.33 2.19
N LEU A 376 -7.25 5.55 1.88
CA LEU A 376 -8.24 4.46 1.87
C LEU A 376 -8.19 3.61 0.60
N TYR A 377 -7.67 4.14 -0.51
CA TYR A 377 -7.83 3.55 -1.84
C TYR A 377 -7.30 2.12 -1.92
N GLY A 378 -6.03 1.91 -1.59
CA GLY A 378 -5.41 0.58 -1.60
C GLY A 378 -6.03 -0.40 -0.61
N GLY A 379 -6.36 0.08 0.60
CA GLY A 379 -7.06 -0.72 1.59
C GLY A 379 -8.46 -1.16 1.12
N CYS A 380 -9.18 -0.31 0.41
CA CYS A 380 -10.47 -0.65 -0.19
C CYS A 380 -10.35 -1.63 -1.37
N MET A 381 -9.28 -1.57 -2.17
CA MET A 381 -8.98 -2.58 -3.19
C MET A 381 -8.67 -3.93 -2.56
N THR A 382 -7.83 -3.96 -1.51
CA THR A 382 -7.55 -5.18 -0.75
C THR A 382 -8.84 -5.80 -0.19
N ARG A 383 -9.73 -4.96 0.33
CA ARG A 383 -11.04 -5.39 0.81
C ARG A 383 -11.91 -5.97 -0.30
N ALA A 384 -11.92 -5.36 -1.49
CA ALA A 384 -12.67 -5.87 -2.64
C ALA A 384 -12.29 -7.31 -2.98
N ALA A 385 -10.99 -7.61 -3.04
CA ALA A 385 -10.49 -8.96 -3.26
C ALA A 385 -10.84 -9.90 -2.09
N GLY A 386 -10.57 -9.47 -0.84
CA GLY A 386 -10.81 -10.27 0.35
C GLY A 386 -12.28 -10.62 0.57
N GLU A 387 -13.22 -9.70 0.32
CA GLU A 387 -14.67 -9.95 0.35
C GLU A 387 -15.08 -10.96 -0.74
N ALA A 388 -14.56 -10.80 -1.97
CA ALA A 388 -14.89 -11.71 -3.07
C ALA A 388 -14.38 -13.14 -2.84
N PHE A 389 -13.22 -13.33 -2.24
CA PHE A 389 -12.69 -14.68 -1.97
C PHE A 389 -13.56 -15.48 -0.99
N GLN A 390 -14.34 -14.82 -0.13
CA GLN A 390 -15.30 -15.52 0.74
C GLN A 390 -16.41 -16.22 -0.07
N THR A 391 -16.77 -15.67 -1.23
CA THR A 391 -17.79 -16.23 -2.13
C THR A 391 -17.20 -17.07 -3.25
N LEU A 392 -16.05 -16.67 -3.82
CA LEU A 392 -15.38 -17.39 -4.91
C LEU A 392 -14.72 -18.69 -4.43
N ARG A 393 -14.23 -18.70 -3.18
CA ARG A 393 -13.50 -19.83 -2.58
C ARG A 393 -13.96 -20.13 -1.16
N PRO A 394 -15.26 -20.48 -0.96
CA PRO A 394 -15.84 -20.63 0.36
C PRO A 394 -15.10 -21.69 1.20
N GLY A 395 -14.78 -21.33 2.44
CA GLY A 395 -14.07 -22.21 3.37
C GLY A 395 -12.57 -22.41 3.08
N GLN A 396 -12.02 -21.76 2.06
CA GLN A 396 -10.60 -21.82 1.73
C GLN A 396 -9.93 -20.48 2.06
N ARG A 397 -8.67 -20.53 2.52
CA ARG A 397 -7.84 -19.34 2.63
C ARG A 397 -7.17 -19.08 1.29
N THR A 398 -7.32 -17.88 0.75
CA THR A 398 -6.64 -17.40 -0.44
C THR A 398 -5.53 -16.45 0.00
N LEU A 399 -4.32 -16.59 -0.52
CA LEU A 399 -3.27 -15.61 -0.26
C LEU A 399 -3.63 -14.28 -0.90
N LEU A 400 -3.52 -13.21 -0.12
CA LEU A 400 -3.66 -11.83 -0.59
C LEU A 400 -2.68 -10.96 0.18
N TYR A 401 -1.88 -10.19 -0.51
CA TYR A 401 -1.10 -9.10 0.05
C TYR A 401 -1.10 -7.90 -0.88
N CYS A 402 -0.76 -6.75 -0.35
CA CYS A 402 -0.98 -5.47 -1.01
C CYS A 402 0.21 -4.55 -0.76
N ARG A 403 0.52 -3.68 -1.72
CA ARG A 403 1.54 -2.64 -1.54
C ARG A 403 1.00 -1.52 -0.66
N SER A 404 -0.06 -0.88 -1.08
CA SER A 404 -0.62 0.26 -0.36
C SER A 404 -1.68 -0.16 0.65
N SER A 405 -1.61 0.40 1.87
CA SER A 405 -2.47 -0.03 2.97
C SER A 405 -2.76 1.06 4.00
N ILE A 406 -3.83 0.83 4.75
CA ILE A 406 -4.24 1.61 5.93
C ILE A 406 -4.73 0.64 7.01
N ILE A 407 -4.78 1.07 8.27
CA ILE A 407 -5.40 0.28 9.34
C ILE A 407 -6.85 -0.03 8.98
N GLY A 408 -7.23 -1.31 9.06
CA GLY A 408 -8.50 -1.84 8.55
C GLY A 408 -8.30 -2.81 7.38
N ALA A 409 -7.34 -2.56 6.50
CA ALA A 409 -6.97 -3.46 5.41
C ALA A 409 -6.39 -4.79 5.92
N HIS A 410 -5.74 -4.78 7.08
CA HIS A 410 -5.18 -5.96 7.74
C HIS A 410 -6.19 -7.10 7.99
N ARG A 411 -7.48 -6.83 7.91
CA ARG A 411 -8.54 -7.85 8.02
C ARG A 411 -8.69 -8.69 6.75
N TRP A 412 -8.25 -8.16 5.61
CA TRP A 412 -8.52 -8.69 4.28
C TRP A 412 -7.29 -9.26 3.59
N GLY A 413 -6.11 -8.72 3.89
CA GLY A 413 -4.84 -9.15 3.31
C GLY A 413 -3.65 -8.80 4.18
N GLY A 414 -2.48 -9.29 3.78
CA GLY A 414 -1.18 -8.86 4.26
C GLY A 414 -0.64 -7.66 3.48
N ILE A 415 0.62 -7.32 3.77
CA ILE A 415 1.36 -6.30 3.01
C ILE A 415 2.78 -6.77 2.72
N TRP A 416 3.37 -6.26 1.64
CA TRP A 416 4.82 -6.20 1.51
C TRP A 416 5.25 -4.72 1.44
N LEU A 417 6.51 -4.44 1.77
CA LEU A 417 6.99 -3.07 1.90
C LEU A 417 7.33 -2.40 0.55
N GLY A 418 6.77 -2.89 -0.55
CA GLY A 418 6.94 -2.33 -1.90
C GLY A 418 8.34 -2.48 -2.48
N ASP A 419 8.66 -1.64 -3.46
CA ASP A 419 9.89 -1.68 -4.23
C ASP A 419 11.06 -1.12 -3.42
N ASN A 420 11.91 -1.99 -2.92
CA ASN A 420 13.10 -1.61 -2.19
C ASN A 420 14.37 -1.79 -3.04
N HIS A 421 15.48 -1.18 -2.64
CA HIS A 421 16.77 -1.34 -3.27
C HIS A 421 17.57 -2.49 -2.69
N SER A 422 18.46 -3.08 -3.50
CA SER A 422 19.45 -4.06 -3.10
C SER A 422 20.56 -3.40 -2.27
N SER A 423 20.32 -3.18 -0.98
CA SER A 423 21.33 -2.61 -0.07
C SER A 423 21.16 -3.08 1.37
N TRP A 424 22.25 -3.12 2.10
CA TRP A 424 22.26 -3.46 3.53
C TRP A 424 21.45 -2.49 4.39
N SER A 425 21.49 -1.20 4.05
CA SER A 425 20.72 -0.18 4.76
C SER A 425 19.24 -0.40 4.64
N GLN A 426 18.75 -0.81 3.47
CA GLN A 426 17.34 -1.12 3.27
C GLN A 426 16.92 -2.45 3.90
N LEU A 427 17.78 -3.45 3.88
CA LEU A 427 17.52 -4.69 4.64
C LEU A 427 17.33 -4.38 6.13
N LEU A 428 18.21 -3.55 6.71
CA LEU A 428 18.09 -3.12 8.10
C LEU A 428 16.80 -2.32 8.33
N ALA A 429 16.47 -1.38 7.44
CA ALA A 429 15.24 -0.59 7.52
C ALA A 429 14.00 -1.48 7.48
N ASN A 430 13.95 -2.46 6.59
CA ASN A 430 12.86 -3.43 6.51
C ASN A 430 12.69 -4.22 7.82
N ILE A 431 13.79 -4.74 8.39
CA ILE A 431 13.77 -5.44 9.68
C ILE A 431 13.21 -4.55 10.80
N GLN A 432 13.58 -3.28 10.80
CA GLN A 432 13.14 -2.31 11.80
C GLN A 432 11.66 -1.89 11.64
N MET A 433 11.13 -1.88 10.41
CA MET A 433 9.73 -1.55 10.13
C MET A 433 8.76 -2.68 10.50
N MET A 434 9.16 -3.95 10.37
CA MET A 434 8.28 -5.11 10.59
C MET A 434 7.55 -5.10 11.94
N PRO A 435 8.20 -4.85 13.10
CA PRO A 435 7.50 -4.79 14.37
C PRO A 435 6.40 -3.71 14.42
N ALA A 436 6.65 -2.54 13.83
CA ALA A 436 5.68 -1.46 13.80
C ALA A 436 4.47 -1.79 12.90
N VAL A 437 4.72 -2.44 11.76
CA VAL A 437 3.67 -2.95 10.85
C VAL A 437 2.79 -3.99 11.57
N GLN A 438 3.41 -4.93 12.31
CA GLN A 438 2.69 -5.94 13.08
C GLN A 438 1.88 -5.34 14.21
N MET A 439 2.38 -4.30 14.89
CA MET A 439 1.62 -3.53 15.89
C MET A 439 0.36 -2.91 15.29
N CYS A 440 0.40 -2.51 14.02
CA CYS A 440 -0.75 -1.96 13.28
C CYS A 440 -1.73 -3.03 12.77
N GLY A 441 -1.50 -4.31 13.09
CA GLY A 441 -2.43 -5.40 12.81
C GLY A 441 -2.07 -6.30 11.64
N PHE A 442 -1.03 -6.00 10.87
CA PHE A 442 -0.61 -6.81 9.72
C PHE A 442 0.31 -7.94 10.17
N LEU A 443 -0.24 -9.12 10.41
CA LEU A 443 0.53 -10.31 10.82
C LEU A 443 1.26 -11.00 9.66
N TYR A 444 0.70 -10.89 8.45
CA TYR A 444 1.38 -11.32 7.22
C TYR A 444 1.98 -10.09 6.55
N SER A 445 3.27 -9.94 6.71
CA SER A 445 4.03 -8.81 6.21
C SER A 445 5.43 -9.27 5.80
N GLY A 446 5.99 -8.65 4.78
CA GLY A 446 7.31 -9.00 4.26
C GLY A 446 7.90 -7.85 3.45
N ALA A 447 9.10 -8.07 2.96
CA ALA A 447 9.81 -7.21 2.03
C ALA A 447 10.55 -8.06 1.01
N ASP A 448 10.91 -7.49 -0.12
CA ASP A 448 11.74 -8.16 -1.10
C ASP A 448 13.15 -8.35 -0.52
N LEU A 449 13.44 -9.60 -0.15
CA LEU A 449 14.78 -9.96 0.27
C LEU A 449 15.73 -9.81 -0.92
N CYS A 450 16.90 -9.28 -0.71
CA CYS A 450 17.87 -8.91 -1.75
C CYS A 450 17.49 -7.70 -2.58
N GLY A 451 16.34 -7.05 -2.31
CA GLY A 451 15.85 -5.88 -3.01
C GLY A 451 15.13 -6.19 -4.32
N PHE A 452 14.22 -5.29 -4.71
CA PHE A 452 13.48 -5.34 -5.97
C PHE A 452 14.27 -4.70 -7.12
N SER A 453 14.93 -3.56 -6.88
CA SER A 453 15.62 -2.77 -7.90
C SER A 453 17.14 -2.72 -7.72
N GLU A 454 17.84 -2.22 -8.76
CA GLU A 454 19.29 -2.08 -8.88
C GLU A 454 20.03 -3.43 -8.97
N ASP A 455 21.30 -3.48 -8.59
CA ASP A 455 22.16 -4.67 -8.72
C ASP A 455 21.76 -5.75 -7.72
N THR A 456 20.72 -6.50 -8.05
CA THR A 456 20.24 -7.63 -7.25
C THR A 456 21.15 -8.81 -7.47
N CYS A 457 22.18 -8.96 -6.64
CA CYS A 457 22.97 -10.16 -6.58
C CYS A 457 22.74 -10.85 -5.23
N LEU A 458 22.22 -12.07 -5.24
CA LEU A 458 21.95 -12.87 -4.04
C LEU A 458 23.18 -12.95 -3.13
N LEU A 459 24.38 -13.07 -3.72
CA LEU A 459 25.62 -13.15 -3.00
C LEU A 459 25.95 -11.88 -2.20
N TYR A 460 25.61 -10.70 -2.72
CA TYR A 460 25.95 -9.41 -2.10
C TYR A 460 24.82 -8.82 -1.26
N THR A 461 23.59 -9.20 -1.51
CA THR A 461 22.40 -8.53 -0.93
C THR A 461 21.66 -9.37 0.10
N SER A 462 21.85 -10.70 0.11
CA SER A 462 21.29 -11.59 1.13
C SER A 462 22.33 -12.64 1.52
N PRO A 463 23.41 -12.26 2.21
CA PRO A 463 24.40 -13.25 2.66
C PRO A 463 23.75 -14.20 3.65
N SER A 464 23.75 -15.45 3.30
CA SER A 464 23.48 -16.53 4.20
C SER A 464 24.76 -16.85 5.00
N PRO A 465 24.68 -17.40 6.20
CA PRO A 465 25.87 -17.98 6.86
C PRO A 465 26.62 -19.01 6.01
N ARG A 466 25.99 -19.57 4.98
CA ARG A 466 26.61 -20.46 3.98
C ARG A 466 27.49 -19.71 2.99
N ASP A 467 27.20 -18.45 2.71
CA ASP A 467 27.96 -17.65 1.73
C ASP A 467 29.33 -17.18 2.31
N VAL A 468 29.48 -17.23 3.62
CA VAL A 468 30.73 -16.87 4.32
C VAL A 468 31.75 -18.02 4.28
N GLU A 469 31.33 -19.25 4.02
CA GLU A 469 32.18 -20.41 3.94
C GLU A 469 32.82 -20.61 2.55
N GLU A 470 32.32 -19.90 1.53
CA GLU A 470 32.83 -20.00 0.16
C GLU A 470 33.68 -18.80 -0.29
N SER A 471 33.99 -17.84 0.59
CA SER A 471 34.78 -16.63 0.29
C SER A 471 36.17 -16.65 0.92
#